data_d2c7e0204aa79aa7fcf33d1b89014b75
#
_entry.id   d2c7e0204aa79aa7fcf33d1b89014b75
#
_cell.length_a   1.000
_cell.length_b   1.000
_cell.length_c   1.000
_cell.angle_alpha   90.00
_cell.angle_beta   90.00
_cell.angle_gamma   90.00
#
_symmetry.space_group_name_H-M   'P 1'
#
loop_
_entity.id
_entity.type
_entity.pdbx_description
1 polymer ?
#
loop_
_entity_poly.entity_id
_entity_poly.type
_entity_poly.pdbx_seq_one_letter_code
_entity_poly.pdbx_strand_id
1 'polypeptide(L)'
;MHKLDHIVLGANTLQEGTDYVEKKLGLSLSEIGYHHHMGTHNRVIKIDENIYLEVIAINPNANKPQHFRWFNLDNEKQQARLKVLPQIIGYVIENENPDILKFYNPFFEASRGDYRWEFAIPKSDDDLIDNKLIESGLVPSLIKWKSKKPVDQMVDNYFELEKFQIELTENHLGYKTYINVLGDVEKLEYIFKDKTDTLSLNKYPKFNVIINDKKKNSIISL
;
A
#
# COMPACT_ATOMS: atom_id res chain seq x y z
N MET A 1 0.69 3.93 -18.75
CA MET A 1 1.11 3.04 -17.64
C MET A 1 1.35 3.93 -16.42
N HIS A 2 0.67 3.66 -15.30
CA HIS A 2 0.88 4.39 -14.07
C HIS A 2 2.15 3.90 -13.37
N LYS A 3 2.75 4.77 -12.56
CA LYS A 3 3.91 4.42 -11.75
C LYS A 3 3.47 3.95 -10.38
N LEU A 4 3.99 2.82 -9.93
CA LEU A 4 3.88 2.40 -8.54
C LEU A 4 4.83 3.28 -7.71
N ASP A 5 4.28 4.00 -6.72
CA ASP A 5 5.09 4.84 -5.82
C ASP A 5 5.57 4.02 -4.62
N HIS A 6 4.64 3.38 -3.91
CA HIS A 6 4.98 2.53 -2.78
C HIS A 6 3.92 1.49 -2.45
N ILE A 7 4.36 0.45 -1.76
CA ILE A 7 3.53 -0.62 -1.22
C ILE A 7 3.41 -0.41 0.28
N VAL A 8 2.22 -0.62 0.85
CA VAL A 8 1.92 -0.32 2.25
C VAL A 8 1.72 -1.60 3.04
N LEU A 9 2.58 -1.82 4.02
CA LEU A 9 2.49 -2.90 5.00
C LEU A 9 1.97 -2.31 6.32
N GLY A 10 0.76 -2.71 6.69
CA GLY A 10 0.18 -2.36 7.98
C GLY A 10 0.61 -3.31 9.09
N ALA A 11 0.71 -2.78 10.29
CA ALA A 11 1.01 -3.55 11.50
C ALA A 11 0.18 -3.05 12.68
N ASN A 12 0.01 -3.91 13.70
CA ASN A 12 -0.65 -3.52 14.95
C ASN A 12 0.16 -2.46 15.71
N THR A 13 1.49 -2.65 15.74
CA THR A 13 2.45 -1.64 16.19
C THR A 13 3.52 -1.41 15.14
N LEU A 14 4.11 -0.21 15.11
CA LEU A 14 5.19 0.08 14.17
C LEU A 14 6.41 -0.83 14.41
N GLN A 15 6.69 -1.18 15.68
CA GLN A 15 7.81 -2.06 16.02
C GLN A 15 7.59 -3.47 15.46
N GLU A 16 6.41 -4.07 15.64
CA GLU A 16 6.11 -5.39 15.08
C GLU A 16 6.26 -5.42 13.55
N GLY A 17 5.77 -4.37 12.87
CA GLY A 17 5.93 -4.25 11.42
C GLY A 17 7.39 -4.07 11.00
N THR A 18 8.15 -3.28 11.74
CA THR A 18 9.59 -3.06 11.52
C THR A 18 10.34 -4.38 11.66
N ASP A 19 10.18 -5.09 12.78
CA ASP A 19 10.87 -6.36 13.06
C ASP A 19 10.55 -7.41 11.99
N TYR A 20 9.27 -7.46 11.55
CA TYR A 20 8.84 -8.37 10.50
C TYR A 20 9.58 -8.12 9.18
N VAL A 21 9.64 -6.85 8.73
CA VAL A 21 10.27 -6.49 7.46
C VAL A 21 11.79 -6.60 7.54
N GLU A 22 12.41 -6.11 8.60
CA GLU A 22 13.86 -6.20 8.80
C GLU A 22 14.35 -7.65 8.86
N LYS A 23 13.61 -8.53 9.51
CA LYS A 23 13.89 -9.96 9.52
C LYS A 23 13.84 -10.58 8.12
N LYS A 24 12.88 -10.15 7.28
CA LYS A 24 12.71 -10.65 5.92
C LYS A 24 13.78 -10.13 4.98
N LEU A 25 14.06 -8.83 5.03
CA LEU A 25 14.97 -8.17 4.11
C LEU A 25 16.44 -8.23 4.56
N GLY A 26 16.69 -8.34 5.87
CA GLY A 26 18.03 -8.32 6.44
C GLY A 26 18.68 -6.93 6.39
N LEU A 27 17.88 -5.87 6.30
CA LEU A 27 18.30 -4.47 6.32
C LEU A 27 17.41 -3.67 7.25
N SER A 28 17.96 -2.63 7.86
CA SER A 28 17.21 -1.73 8.72
C SER A 28 16.39 -0.72 7.90
N LEU A 29 15.19 -0.42 8.38
CA LEU A 29 14.33 0.60 7.84
C LEU A 29 14.80 2.00 8.24
N SER A 30 14.21 3.02 7.61
CA SER A 30 14.46 4.44 7.93
C SER A 30 14.16 4.79 9.40
N GLU A 31 14.54 6.00 9.81
CA GLU A 31 14.01 6.63 11.01
C GLU A 31 12.50 6.76 10.96
N ILE A 32 11.87 6.94 12.13
CA ILE A 32 10.40 7.07 12.24
C ILE A 32 9.93 8.37 11.61
N GLY A 33 8.99 8.27 10.71
CA GLY A 33 8.22 9.39 10.19
C GLY A 33 6.86 9.52 10.87
N TYR A 34 6.38 10.74 11.07
CA TYR A 34 5.11 11.03 11.74
C TYR A 34 4.15 11.74 10.79
N HIS A 35 2.95 11.20 10.64
CA HIS A 35 1.86 11.82 9.90
C HIS A 35 0.87 12.42 10.91
N HIS A 36 1.16 13.62 11.39
CA HIS A 36 0.39 14.26 12.47
C HIS A 36 -1.09 14.40 12.12
N HIS A 37 -1.40 14.75 10.86
CA HIS A 37 -2.76 14.90 10.39
C HIS A 37 -3.56 13.59 10.44
N MET A 38 -2.92 12.45 10.16
CA MET A 38 -3.55 11.13 10.15
C MET A 38 -3.40 10.36 11.47
N GLY A 39 -2.60 10.87 12.41
CA GLY A 39 -2.32 10.17 13.66
C GLY A 39 -1.66 8.81 13.44
N THR A 40 -0.80 8.69 12.41
CA THR A 40 -0.04 7.49 12.08
C THR A 40 1.46 7.77 12.11
N HIS A 41 2.25 6.73 12.19
CA HIS A 41 3.69 6.79 12.06
C HIS A 41 4.17 5.65 11.17
N ASN A 42 5.33 5.86 10.54
CA ASN A 42 5.86 4.90 9.58
C ASN A 42 7.38 4.76 9.65
N ARG A 43 7.88 3.73 8.99
CA ARG A 43 9.27 3.57 8.55
C ARG A 43 9.23 3.08 7.11
N VAL A 44 10.25 3.43 6.35
CA VAL A 44 10.31 3.12 4.92
C VAL A 44 11.63 2.47 4.54
N ILE A 45 11.60 1.68 3.47
CA ILE A 45 12.80 1.10 2.87
C ILE A 45 12.65 1.01 1.35
N LYS A 46 13.69 1.38 0.62
CA LYS A 46 13.75 1.28 -0.85
C LYS A 46 13.72 -0.19 -1.25
N ILE A 47 12.83 -0.56 -2.19
CA ILE A 47 12.69 -1.93 -2.71
C ILE A 47 12.88 -2.00 -4.23
N ASP A 48 13.02 -0.85 -4.88
CA ASP A 48 13.37 -0.67 -6.29
C ASP A 48 13.95 0.73 -6.49
N GLU A 49 14.44 1.06 -7.67
CA GLU A 49 15.00 2.38 -7.99
C GLU A 49 14.06 3.53 -7.59
N ASN A 50 12.77 3.40 -7.90
CA ASN A 50 11.76 4.45 -7.69
C ASN A 50 10.61 4.02 -6.76
N ILE A 51 10.69 2.84 -6.14
CA ILE A 51 9.61 2.26 -5.34
C ILE A 51 10.13 1.94 -3.94
N TYR A 52 9.30 2.23 -2.93
CA TYR A 52 9.63 1.86 -1.55
C TYR A 52 8.51 1.06 -0.87
N LEU A 53 8.85 0.35 0.17
CA LEU A 53 7.92 -0.29 1.10
C LEU A 53 7.74 0.64 2.30
N GLU A 54 6.50 0.94 2.64
CA GLU A 54 6.11 1.67 3.83
C GLU A 54 5.56 0.70 4.88
N VAL A 55 6.18 0.64 6.04
CA VAL A 55 5.60 0.02 7.24
C VAL A 55 4.87 1.11 8.01
N ILE A 56 3.56 0.93 8.23
CA ILE A 56 2.72 1.93 8.87
C ILE A 56 1.89 1.34 10.01
N ALA A 57 1.70 2.13 11.06
CA ALA A 57 0.80 1.81 12.17
C ALA A 57 0.11 3.06 12.71
N ILE A 58 -0.97 2.88 13.48
CA ILE A 58 -1.56 3.95 14.26
C ILE A 58 -0.56 4.36 15.34
N ASN A 59 -0.28 5.66 15.44
CA ASN A 59 0.57 6.18 16.51
C ASN A 59 -0.24 6.28 17.82
N PRO A 60 0.08 5.49 18.85
CA PRO A 60 -0.68 5.47 20.10
C PRO A 60 -0.57 6.81 20.88
N ASN A 61 0.45 7.60 20.58
CA ASN A 61 0.69 8.89 21.22
C ASN A 61 0.06 10.08 20.46
N ALA A 62 -0.55 9.83 19.30
CA ALA A 62 -1.22 10.86 18.54
C ALA A 62 -2.69 10.98 18.91
N ASN A 63 -3.23 12.19 18.83
CA ASN A 63 -4.67 12.39 18.94
C ASN A 63 -5.39 11.68 17.79
N LYS A 64 -6.56 11.12 18.08
CA LYS A 64 -7.41 10.54 17.03
C LYS A 64 -7.88 11.65 16.10
N PRO A 65 -7.66 11.54 14.77
CA PRO A 65 -8.16 12.53 13.82
C PRO A 65 -9.69 12.51 13.79
N GLN A 66 -10.29 13.62 13.35
CA GLN A 66 -11.75 13.73 13.19
C GLN A 66 -12.28 13.02 11.93
N HIS A 67 -11.40 12.63 11.03
CA HIS A 67 -11.69 11.90 9.81
C HIS A 67 -11.09 10.49 9.87
N PHE A 68 -11.52 9.61 8.97
CA PHE A 68 -10.95 8.26 8.86
C PHE A 68 -9.49 8.32 8.40
N ARG A 69 -8.67 7.47 8.99
CA ARG A 69 -7.29 7.28 8.54
C ARG A 69 -7.26 6.60 7.18
N TRP A 70 -6.22 6.88 6.44
CA TRP A 70 -5.92 6.17 5.20
C TRP A 70 -5.73 4.67 5.41
N PHE A 71 -5.74 3.89 4.30
CA PHE A 71 -5.53 2.44 4.29
C PHE A 71 -6.45 1.66 5.25
N ASN A 72 -7.64 2.18 5.51
CA ASN A 72 -8.62 1.53 6.39
C ASN A 72 -8.10 1.19 7.81
N LEU A 73 -7.13 1.93 8.31
CA LEU A 73 -6.52 1.65 9.62
C LEU A 73 -7.50 1.77 10.79
N ASP A 74 -8.64 2.45 10.62
CA ASP A 74 -9.71 2.54 11.64
C ASP A 74 -10.72 1.39 11.57
N ASN A 75 -10.65 0.53 10.55
CA ASN A 75 -11.59 -0.59 10.39
C ASN A 75 -11.26 -1.72 11.37
N GLU A 76 -12.25 -2.12 12.18
CA GLU A 76 -12.08 -3.13 13.24
C GLU A 76 -11.60 -4.48 12.70
N LYS A 77 -12.10 -4.91 11.53
CA LYS A 77 -11.68 -6.17 10.89
C LYS A 77 -10.22 -6.10 10.44
N GLN A 78 -9.82 -4.96 9.89
CA GLN A 78 -8.43 -4.72 9.52
C GLN A 78 -7.53 -4.75 10.77
N GLN A 79 -7.92 -4.04 11.82
CA GLN A 79 -7.19 -4.06 13.10
C GLN A 79 -7.07 -5.48 13.68
N ALA A 80 -8.13 -6.26 13.63
CA ALA A 80 -8.11 -7.66 14.08
C ALA A 80 -7.09 -8.50 13.28
N ARG A 81 -7.00 -8.28 11.96
CA ARG A 81 -6.01 -8.96 11.11
C ARG A 81 -4.58 -8.53 11.42
N LEU A 82 -4.36 -7.22 11.61
CA LEU A 82 -3.04 -6.67 11.92
C LEU A 82 -2.50 -7.10 13.29
N LYS A 83 -3.39 -7.42 14.25
CA LYS A 83 -3.01 -8.03 15.53
C LYS A 83 -2.47 -9.45 15.39
N VAL A 84 -2.83 -10.15 14.31
CA VAL A 84 -2.32 -11.52 14.06
C VAL A 84 -0.96 -11.47 13.39
N LEU A 85 -0.81 -10.65 12.34
CA LEU A 85 0.41 -10.56 11.55
C LEU A 85 0.47 -9.24 10.78
N PRO A 86 1.64 -8.59 10.68
CA PRO A 86 1.87 -7.52 9.71
C PRO A 86 1.62 -8.02 8.29
N GLN A 87 0.91 -7.24 7.47
CA GLN A 87 0.55 -7.65 6.11
C GLN A 87 0.36 -6.46 5.19
N ILE A 88 0.45 -6.70 3.89
CA ILE A 88 0.15 -5.67 2.89
C ILE A 88 -1.33 -5.30 2.99
N ILE A 89 -1.61 -4.00 3.08
CA ILE A 89 -2.96 -3.44 3.25
C ILE A 89 -3.36 -2.48 2.13
N GLY A 90 -2.45 -2.20 1.21
CA GLY A 90 -2.71 -1.33 0.09
C GLY A 90 -1.44 -0.94 -0.66
N TYR A 91 -1.60 -0.06 -1.61
CA TYR A 91 -0.52 0.50 -2.41
C TYR A 91 -0.90 1.89 -2.92
N VAL A 92 0.10 2.63 -3.36
CA VAL A 92 -0.04 4.01 -3.82
C VAL A 92 0.59 4.14 -5.20
N ILE A 93 -0.11 4.84 -6.08
CA ILE A 93 0.36 5.11 -7.44
C ILE A 93 0.43 6.62 -7.72
N GLU A 94 1.37 7.00 -8.56
CA GLU A 94 1.36 8.31 -9.19
C GLU A 94 0.37 8.26 -10.36
N ASN A 95 -0.61 9.15 -10.34
CA ASN A 95 -1.64 9.18 -11.37
C ASN A 95 -1.63 10.47 -12.15
N GLU A 96 -1.66 10.35 -13.47
CA GLU A 96 -1.84 11.43 -14.41
C GLU A 96 -3.13 11.30 -15.23
N ASN A 97 -3.88 10.19 -15.09
CA ASN A 97 -5.11 9.96 -15.83
C ASN A 97 -6.34 10.56 -15.13
N PRO A 98 -7.01 11.56 -15.72
CA PRO A 98 -8.18 12.19 -15.13
C PRO A 98 -9.39 11.25 -15.02
N ASP A 99 -9.48 10.20 -15.83
CA ASP A 99 -10.64 9.31 -15.88
C ASP A 99 -10.85 8.49 -14.60
N ILE A 100 -9.79 8.25 -13.85
CA ILE A 100 -9.90 7.53 -12.57
C ILE A 100 -10.29 8.45 -11.41
N LEU A 101 -10.20 9.78 -11.55
CA LEU A 101 -10.46 10.70 -10.45
C LEU A 101 -11.90 10.64 -9.93
N LYS A 102 -12.85 10.19 -10.76
CA LYS A 102 -14.24 9.97 -10.33
C LYS A 102 -14.39 8.96 -9.20
N PHE A 103 -13.41 8.06 -9.03
CA PHE A 103 -13.38 7.04 -7.98
C PHE A 103 -12.73 7.52 -6.67
N TYR A 104 -12.31 8.79 -6.61
CA TYR A 104 -11.54 9.32 -5.50
C TYR A 104 -12.19 10.54 -4.86
N ASN A 105 -11.94 10.71 -3.57
CA ASN A 105 -12.16 11.98 -2.91
C ASN A 105 -11.22 13.04 -3.50
N PRO A 106 -11.54 14.33 -3.39
CA PRO A 106 -10.63 15.38 -3.80
C PRO A 106 -9.25 15.21 -3.15
N PHE A 107 -8.21 15.59 -3.89
CA PHE A 107 -6.86 15.63 -3.34
C PHE A 107 -6.79 16.57 -2.14
N PHE A 108 -6.08 16.16 -1.10
CA PHE A 108 -5.74 16.99 0.03
C PHE A 108 -4.22 17.08 0.19
N GLU A 109 -3.73 18.20 0.71
CA GLU A 109 -2.31 18.39 0.98
C GLU A 109 -1.89 17.63 2.24
N ALA A 110 -0.75 16.98 2.17
CA ALA A 110 -0.13 16.28 3.27
C ALA A 110 1.38 16.57 3.32
N SER A 111 1.96 16.40 4.51
CA SER A 111 3.39 16.63 4.72
C SER A 111 3.97 15.74 5.82
N ARG A 112 5.28 15.49 5.71
CA ARG A 112 6.10 14.82 6.72
C ARG A 112 7.54 15.33 6.65
N GLY A 113 7.98 16.06 7.65
CA GLY A 113 9.27 16.76 7.59
C GLY A 113 9.31 17.72 6.39
N ASP A 114 10.29 17.56 5.51
CA ASP A 114 10.45 18.38 4.29
C ASP A 114 9.64 17.87 3.10
N TYR A 115 9.04 16.67 3.22
CA TYR A 115 8.21 16.11 2.16
C TYR A 115 6.84 16.79 2.09
N ARG A 116 6.38 17.08 0.88
CA ARG A 116 5.07 17.67 0.57
C ARG A 116 4.44 16.92 -0.59
N TRP A 117 3.18 16.57 -0.47
CA TRP A 117 2.44 15.89 -1.53
C TRP A 117 0.95 16.20 -1.46
N GLU A 118 0.26 15.98 -2.55
CA GLU A 118 -1.19 15.87 -2.59
C GLU A 118 -1.56 14.38 -2.59
N PHE A 119 -2.59 14.02 -1.83
CA PHE A 119 -3.03 12.65 -1.68
C PHE A 119 -4.53 12.52 -1.90
N ALA A 120 -4.96 11.47 -2.61
CA ALA A 120 -6.37 11.17 -2.79
C ALA A 120 -6.66 9.74 -2.35
N ILE A 121 -7.68 9.60 -1.50
CA ILE A 121 -8.16 8.32 -0.99
C ILE A 121 -9.38 7.90 -1.83
N PRO A 122 -9.49 6.60 -2.18
CA PRO A 122 -10.69 6.09 -2.84
C PRO A 122 -11.95 6.50 -2.08
N LYS A 123 -12.97 6.96 -2.79
CA LYS A 123 -14.25 7.30 -2.18
C LYS A 123 -15.15 6.07 -2.16
N SER A 124 -15.89 5.96 -1.07
CA SER A 124 -16.98 5.02 -0.95
C SER A 124 -18.16 5.54 -1.81
N ASP A 125 -18.43 4.84 -2.89
CA ASP A 125 -19.55 5.15 -3.77
C ASP A 125 -20.01 3.81 -4.36
N ASP A 126 -21.07 3.25 -3.81
CA ASP A 126 -21.56 1.90 -4.14
C ASP A 126 -21.99 1.76 -5.62
N ASP A 127 -22.29 2.89 -6.29
CA ASP A 127 -22.62 2.90 -7.71
C ASP A 127 -21.40 2.76 -8.63
N LEU A 128 -20.20 3.14 -8.11
CA LEU A 128 -18.96 3.14 -8.88
C LEU A 128 -17.98 2.05 -8.46
N ILE A 129 -17.75 1.89 -7.16
CA ILE A 129 -16.84 0.91 -6.59
C ILE A 129 -17.47 0.32 -5.32
N ASP A 130 -17.60 -1.01 -5.27
CA ASP A 130 -18.01 -1.72 -4.05
C ASP A 130 -17.06 -1.36 -2.89
N ASN A 131 -17.63 -0.88 -1.79
CA ASN A 131 -16.91 -0.55 -0.55
C ASN A 131 -15.97 -1.66 -0.08
N LYS A 132 -16.33 -2.92 -0.33
CA LYS A 132 -15.48 -4.08 0.00
C LYS A 132 -14.15 -4.08 -0.74
N LEU A 133 -14.10 -3.53 -1.96
CA LEU A 133 -12.86 -3.42 -2.74
C LEU A 133 -11.94 -2.38 -2.12
N ILE A 134 -12.51 -1.26 -1.66
CA ILE A 134 -11.75 -0.23 -0.94
C ILE A 134 -11.27 -0.77 0.41
N GLU A 135 -12.16 -1.40 1.17
CA GLU A 135 -11.84 -2.01 2.48
C GLU A 135 -10.76 -3.09 2.39
N SER A 136 -10.67 -3.76 1.25
CA SER A 136 -9.67 -4.81 1.04
C SER A 136 -8.29 -4.31 0.61
N GLY A 137 -8.15 -3.00 0.33
CA GLY A 137 -6.90 -2.40 -0.15
C GLY A 137 -6.62 -2.65 -1.64
N LEU A 138 -7.61 -3.13 -2.41
CA LEU A 138 -7.47 -3.40 -3.84
C LEU A 138 -7.40 -2.13 -4.68
N VAL A 139 -8.09 -1.08 -4.26
CA VAL A 139 -8.08 0.21 -4.93
C VAL A 139 -6.94 1.04 -4.36
N PRO A 140 -5.92 1.42 -5.17
CA PRO A 140 -4.79 2.20 -4.67
C PRO A 140 -5.21 3.59 -4.22
N SER A 141 -4.43 4.20 -3.35
CA SER A 141 -4.47 5.64 -3.17
C SER A 141 -3.63 6.35 -4.24
N LEU A 142 -3.92 7.63 -4.49
CA LEU A 142 -3.18 8.43 -5.47
C LEU A 142 -2.29 9.45 -4.77
N ILE A 143 -1.10 9.66 -5.33
CA ILE A 143 -0.14 10.65 -4.83
C ILE A 143 0.37 11.55 -5.95
N LYS A 144 0.61 12.83 -5.60
CA LYS A 144 1.32 13.81 -6.43
C LYS A 144 2.35 14.51 -5.58
N TRP A 145 3.60 14.26 -5.82
CA TRP A 145 4.68 14.88 -5.09
C TRP A 145 4.85 16.37 -5.45
N LYS A 146 4.99 17.21 -4.42
CA LYS A 146 5.29 18.65 -4.53
C LYS A 146 6.74 18.95 -4.11
N SER A 147 7.44 17.98 -3.56
CA SER A 147 8.86 18.01 -3.18
C SER A 147 9.60 16.85 -3.84
N LYS A 148 10.88 16.66 -3.50
CA LYS A 148 11.59 15.41 -3.77
C LYS A 148 10.85 14.26 -3.10
N LYS A 149 10.94 13.07 -3.71
CA LYS A 149 10.35 11.86 -3.15
C LYS A 149 11.22 11.28 -2.03
N PRO A 150 10.66 10.55 -1.08
CA PRO A 150 11.45 9.84 -0.07
C PRO A 150 12.50 8.92 -0.68
N VAL A 151 12.18 8.22 -1.75
CA VAL A 151 13.05 7.27 -2.42
C VAL A 151 14.33 7.94 -2.98
N ASP A 152 14.27 9.21 -3.37
CA ASP A 152 15.42 9.97 -3.87
C ASP A 152 16.50 10.23 -2.78
N GLN A 153 16.12 10.12 -1.50
CA GLN A 153 16.98 10.36 -0.34
C GLN A 153 17.29 9.08 0.45
N MET A 154 16.69 7.95 0.06
CA MET A 154 16.99 6.66 0.68
C MET A 154 18.35 6.15 0.22
N VAL A 155 19.03 5.47 1.13
CA VAL A 155 20.28 4.79 0.80
C VAL A 155 20.01 3.72 -0.23
N ASP A 156 20.81 3.70 -1.29
CA ASP A 156 20.75 2.65 -2.29
C ASP A 156 21.05 1.29 -1.66
N ASN A 157 20.30 0.31 -2.10
CA ASN A 157 20.49 -1.07 -1.71
C ASN A 157 20.46 -1.98 -2.94
N TYR A 158 20.51 -3.27 -2.72
CA TYR A 158 20.59 -4.25 -3.80
C TYR A 158 19.24 -4.86 -4.15
N PHE A 159 18.15 -4.25 -3.71
CA PHE A 159 16.80 -4.73 -3.98
C PHE A 159 16.29 -4.23 -5.32
N GLU A 160 15.57 -5.11 -5.99
CA GLU A 160 14.78 -4.82 -7.17
C GLU A 160 13.42 -5.48 -6.99
N LEU A 161 12.36 -4.70 -7.06
CA LEU A 161 11.01 -5.24 -7.10
C LEU A 161 10.82 -6.00 -8.41
N GLU A 162 10.73 -7.32 -8.32
CA GLU A 162 10.46 -8.14 -9.50
C GLU A 162 8.99 -8.00 -9.90
N LYS A 163 8.08 -8.21 -8.93
CA LYS A 163 6.63 -8.11 -9.13
C LYS A 163 5.91 -7.76 -7.84
N PHE A 164 4.83 -7.00 -8.00
CA PHE A 164 3.78 -6.86 -7.01
C PHE A 164 2.54 -7.56 -7.54
N GLN A 165 2.13 -8.67 -6.94
CA GLN A 165 1.03 -9.48 -7.40
C GLN A 165 -0.18 -9.33 -6.47
N ILE A 166 -1.36 -9.20 -7.07
CA ILE A 166 -2.64 -9.19 -6.36
C ILE A 166 -3.46 -10.38 -6.85
N GLU A 167 -3.62 -11.40 -6.00
CA GLU A 167 -4.46 -12.55 -6.30
C GLU A 167 -5.92 -12.23 -5.99
N LEU A 168 -6.77 -12.36 -6.99
CA LEU A 168 -8.19 -12.06 -6.97
C LEU A 168 -9.01 -13.34 -7.15
N THR A 169 -10.12 -13.43 -6.45
CA THR A 169 -11.13 -14.47 -6.65
C THR A 169 -12.34 -13.90 -7.41
N GLU A 170 -13.24 -14.75 -7.88
CA GLU A 170 -14.47 -14.30 -8.55
C GLU A 170 -15.35 -13.36 -7.72
N ASN A 171 -15.21 -13.37 -6.40
CA ASN A 171 -15.93 -12.45 -5.52
C ASN A 171 -15.50 -10.97 -5.70
N HIS A 172 -14.46 -10.73 -6.50
CA HIS A 172 -13.94 -9.40 -6.82
C HIS A 172 -14.30 -8.95 -8.24
N LEU A 173 -15.41 -9.44 -8.81
CA LEU A 173 -15.81 -9.14 -10.20
C LEU A 173 -15.99 -7.64 -10.49
N GLY A 174 -16.49 -6.85 -9.52
CA GLY A 174 -16.59 -5.38 -9.66
C GLY A 174 -15.26 -4.69 -9.93
N TYR A 175 -14.17 -5.33 -9.54
CA TYR A 175 -12.83 -4.81 -9.74
C TYR A 175 -12.35 -4.83 -11.21
N LYS A 176 -12.89 -5.71 -12.04
CA LYS A 176 -12.52 -5.75 -13.47
C LYS A 176 -12.84 -4.42 -14.17
N THR A 177 -13.96 -3.80 -13.83
CA THR A 177 -14.32 -2.48 -14.37
C THR A 177 -13.32 -1.43 -13.94
N TYR A 178 -12.93 -1.42 -12.66
CA TYR A 178 -11.93 -0.51 -12.14
C TYR A 178 -10.55 -0.73 -12.76
N ILE A 179 -10.08 -1.99 -12.87
CA ILE A 179 -8.80 -2.32 -13.52
C ILE A 179 -8.76 -1.82 -14.96
N ASN A 180 -9.85 -2.01 -15.71
CA ASN A 180 -9.93 -1.56 -17.09
C ASN A 180 -9.82 -0.03 -17.22
N VAL A 181 -10.37 0.72 -16.25
CA VAL A 181 -10.26 2.19 -16.22
C VAL A 181 -8.88 2.63 -15.71
N LEU A 182 -8.36 1.94 -14.69
CA LEU A 182 -7.03 2.20 -14.15
C LEU A 182 -5.96 1.97 -15.24
N GLY A 183 -6.08 0.88 -15.99
CA GLY A 183 -5.06 0.45 -16.94
C GLY A 183 -3.81 -0.13 -16.25
N ASP A 184 -2.72 -0.19 -16.99
CA ASP A 184 -1.48 -0.82 -16.52
C ASP A 184 -0.77 0.03 -15.46
N VAL A 185 -0.33 -0.63 -14.40
CA VAL A 185 0.55 -0.09 -13.37
C VAL A 185 1.89 -0.81 -13.42
N GLU A 186 2.97 -0.06 -13.36
CA GLU A 186 4.33 -0.60 -13.39
C GLU A 186 4.54 -1.66 -12.29
N LYS A 187 5.15 -2.80 -12.66
CA LYS A 187 5.46 -3.92 -11.75
C LYS A 187 4.24 -4.61 -11.09
N LEU A 188 3.00 -4.15 -11.35
CA LEU A 188 1.78 -4.72 -10.79
C LEU A 188 1.18 -5.76 -11.72
N GLU A 189 0.83 -6.91 -11.15
CA GLU A 189 0.19 -8.02 -11.87
C GLU A 189 -1.06 -8.49 -11.11
N TYR A 190 -2.19 -8.62 -11.80
CA TYR A 190 -3.42 -9.20 -11.26
C TYR A 190 -3.54 -10.66 -11.66
N ILE A 191 -3.70 -11.54 -10.67
CA ILE A 191 -3.86 -12.98 -10.86
C ILE A 191 -5.28 -13.38 -10.48
N PHE A 192 -6.07 -13.80 -11.46
CA PHE A 192 -7.42 -14.28 -11.23
C PHE A 192 -7.41 -15.80 -10.97
N LYS A 193 -7.86 -16.21 -9.78
CA LYS A 193 -7.98 -17.63 -9.39
C LYS A 193 -9.39 -18.13 -9.61
N ASP A 194 -9.52 -19.35 -10.15
CA ASP A 194 -10.80 -20.03 -10.32
C ASP A 194 -11.39 -20.48 -8.97
N LYS A 195 -12.72 -20.64 -8.91
CA LYS A 195 -13.47 -21.08 -7.71
C LYS A 195 -13.10 -22.44 -7.15
N THR A 196 -12.42 -23.27 -7.92
CA THR A 196 -12.12 -24.67 -7.55
C THR A 196 -11.03 -24.79 -6.49
N ASP A 197 -10.32 -23.73 -6.17
CA ASP A 197 -9.31 -23.71 -5.13
C ASP A 197 -10.01 -23.53 -3.76
N THR A 198 -10.23 -24.61 -3.03
CA THR A 198 -10.92 -24.65 -1.72
C THR A 198 -10.27 -23.75 -0.65
N LEU A 199 -9.08 -23.21 -0.91
CA LEU A 199 -8.41 -22.17 -0.12
C LEU A 199 -8.93 -20.75 -0.42
N SER A 200 -9.77 -20.56 -1.45
CA SER A 200 -10.25 -19.25 -1.93
C SER A 200 -11.46 -18.69 -1.15
N LEU A 201 -11.81 -19.25 0.02
CA LEU A 201 -12.79 -18.66 0.94
C LEU A 201 -12.30 -17.38 1.62
N ASN A 202 -11.06 -16.95 1.34
CA ASN A 202 -10.53 -15.71 1.87
C ASN A 202 -11.27 -14.51 1.24
N LYS A 203 -12.01 -13.83 2.08
CA LYS A 203 -12.78 -12.61 1.78
C LYS A 203 -11.90 -11.43 1.33
N TYR A 204 -10.58 -11.54 1.50
CA TYR A 204 -9.59 -10.52 1.21
C TYR A 204 -8.65 -11.00 0.10
N PRO A 205 -8.19 -10.10 -0.77
CA PRO A 205 -7.18 -10.42 -1.77
C PRO A 205 -5.89 -10.85 -1.07
N LYS A 206 -5.10 -11.63 -1.76
CA LYS A 206 -3.75 -11.93 -1.32
C LYS A 206 -2.76 -11.06 -2.07
N PHE A 207 -1.96 -10.33 -1.35
CA PHE A 207 -0.87 -9.52 -1.88
C PHE A 207 0.44 -10.29 -1.76
N ASN A 208 1.23 -10.31 -2.81
CA ASN A 208 2.58 -10.90 -2.81
C ASN A 208 3.55 -9.85 -3.36
N VAL A 209 4.55 -9.51 -2.59
CA VAL A 209 5.64 -8.61 -3.01
C VAL A 209 6.88 -9.46 -3.22
N ILE A 210 7.35 -9.54 -4.45
CA ILE A 210 8.48 -10.39 -4.86
C ILE A 210 9.67 -9.48 -5.15
N ILE A 211 10.70 -9.58 -4.31
CA ILE A 211 11.90 -8.74 -4.36
C ILE A 211 13.11 -9.62 -4.65
N ASN A 212 13.92 -9.21 -5.61
CA ASN A 212 15.21 -9.80 -5.90
C ASN A 212 16.31 -9.09 -5.09
N ASP A 213 16.96 -9.81 -4.18
CA ASP A 213 18.20 -9.35 -3.52
C ASP A 213 19.38 -9.69 -4.41
N LYS A 214 19.82 -8.74 -5.23
CA LYS A 214 20.94 -8.91 -6.18
C LYS A 214 22.26 -9.19 -5.48
N LYS A 215 22.44 -8.78 -4.24
CA LYS A 215 23.65 -9.06 -3.48
C LYS A 215 23.73 -10.53 -3.04
N LYS A 216 22.62 -11.09 -2.61
CA LYS A 216 22.53 -12.49 -2.15
C LYS A 216 22.12 -13.46 -3.25
N ASN A 217 21.73 -12.95 -4.43
CA ASN A 217 21.15 -13.71 -5.52
C ASN A 217 19.98 -14.59 -5.04
N SER A 218 19.05 -13.98 -4.32
CA SER A 218 17.91 -14.66 -3.70
C SER A 218 16.63 -13.87 -3.83
N ILE A 219 15.51 -14.60 -3.87
CA ILE A 219 14.16 -14.02 -3.91
C ILE A 219 13.58 -13.93 -2.50
N ILE A 220 13.02 -12.79 -2.17
CA ILE A 220 12.32 -12.52 -0.92
C ILE A 220 10.84 -12.30 -1.24
N SER A 221 9.96 -12.92 -0.47
CA SER A 221 8.51 -12.72 -0.56
C SER A 221 7.96 -12.16 0.75
N LEU A 222 7.15 -11.10 0.60
CA LEU A 222 6.38 -10.46 1.68
C LEU A 222 4.88 -10.66 1.46
#